data_cd7bd666a1d7fc47374159c1f44a8a63
#
_entry.id   cd7bd666a1d7fc47374159c1f44a8a63
#
_cell.length_a   1.000
_cell.length_b   1.000
_cell.length_c   1.000
_cell.angle_alpha   90.00
_cell.angle_beta   90.00
_cell.angle_gamma   90.00
#
_symmetry.space_group_name_H-M   'P 1'
#
loop_
_entity.id
_entity.type
_entity.pdbx_description
1 polymer ?
#
loop_
_entity_poly.entity_id
_entity_poly.type
_entity_poly.pdbx_seq_one_letter_code
_entity_poly.pdbx_strand_id
1 'polypeptide(L)'
;ILIGKSVTEAASFFPETHFFPIAIKRNDETIIPRGDTIFKIGDHVVFMTTEGGDKELCKLSGTDLTKIDNVMIMGGGNIGRKVAKKLSDNFNVKIIEKNKSCAQDLAERLPETLVIYGDGRNVELLDEENLNNMDAFISVTGNSETNIMSCLVAKSKGINKTIALVDNMDYYKLSQSIGIDTLINKKLLAANSIV
;
A
#
# COMPACT_ATOMS: atom_id res chain seq x y z
N ILE A 1 -13.00 17.70 7.64
CA ILE A 1 -14.32 18.29 7.29
C ILE A 1 -15.47 17.42 7.87
N LEU A 2 -15.36 16.09 7.87
CA LEU A 2 -16.42 15.18 8.29
C LEU A 2 -16.54 14.98 9.81
N ILE A 3 -15.46 15.20 10.56
CA ILE A 3 -15.41 14.96 12.02
C ILE A 3 -16.45 15.81 12.76
N GLY A 4 -17.23 15.17 13.63
CA GLY A 4 -18.29 15.80 14.42
C GLY A 4 -19.63 15.95 13.71
N LYS A 5 -19.72 15.56 12.43
CA LYS A 5 -20.96 15.60 11.66
C LYS A 5 -21.60 14.22 11.57
N SER A 6 -22.92 14.19 11.47
CA SER A 6 -23.65 12.97 11.15
C SER A 6 -23.48 12.60 9.67
N VAL A 7 -23.76 11.34 9.31
CA VAL A 7 -23.73 10.88 7.91
C VAL A 7 -24.71 11.72 7.05
N THR A 8 -25.90 12.04 7.56
CA THR A 8 -26.88 12.88 6.85
C THR A 8 -26.36 14.30 6.64
N GLU A 9 -25.77 14.91 7.67
CA GLU A 9 -25.15 16.25 7.53
C GLU A 9 -23.97 16.22 6.56
N ALA A 10 -23.13 15.19 6.62
CA ALA A 10 -22.02 15.02 5.68
C ALA A 10 -22.53 14.89 4.23
N ALA A 11 -23.57 14.10 4.00
CA ALA A 11 -24.19 13.94 2.70
C ALA A 11 -24.76 15.24 2.13
N SER A 12 -25.26 16.14 2.98
CA SER A 12 -25.83 17.44 2.51
C SER A 12 -24.77 18.38 1.91
N PHE A 13 -23.47 18.19 2.21
CA PHE A 13 -22.39 18.95 1.59
C PHE A 13 -22.06 18.48 0.17
N PHE A 14 -22.54 17.30 -0.23
CA PHE A 14 -22.24 16.64 -1.49
C PHE A 14 -23.52 16.12 -2.14
N PRO A 15 -24.33 17.00 -2.74
CA PRO A 15 -25.63 16.62 -3.29
C PRO A 15 -25.54 15.62 -4.46
N GLU A 16 -24.42 15.55 -5.15
CA GLU A 16 -24.12 14.54 -6.17
C GLU A 16 -23.10 13.54 -5.63
N THR A 17 -23.48 12.82 -4.56
CA THR A 17 -22.55 11.89 -3.90
C THR A 17 -22.28 10.66 -4.75
N HIS A 18 -21.02 10.51 -5.15
CA HIS A 18 -20.51 9.31 -5.79
C HIS A 18 -19.90 8.31 -4.79
N PHE A 19 -20.17 8.48 -3.49
CA PHE A 19 -19.62 7.63 -2.43
C PHE A 19 -20.57 7.54 -1.22
N PHE A 20 -20.60 6.37 -0.54
CA PHE A 20 -21.39 6.14 0.67
C PHE A 20 -20.55 5.45 1.72
N PRO A 21 -20.61 5.84 3.00
CA PRO A 21 -20.00 5.09 4.08
C PRO A 21 -20.77 3.79 4.31
N ILE A 22 -20.09 2.63 4.20
CA ILE A 22 -20.70 1.31 4.39
C ILE A 22 -20.32 0.66 5.72
N ALA A 23 -19.17 1.03 6.27
CA ALA A 23 -18.73 0.58 7.59
C ALA A 23 -17.79 1.62 8.23
N ILE A 24 -17.83 1.69 9.55
CA ILE A 24 -16.90 2.48 10.36
C ILE A 24 -16.25 1.54 11.36
N LYS A 25 -14.93 1.39 11.30
CA LYS A 25 -14.16 0.73 12.35
C LYS A 25 -13.75 1.81 13.36
N ARG A 26 -14.28 1.70 14.56
CA ARG A 26 -14.00 2.57 15.71
C ARG A 26 -13.44 1.72 16.84
N ASN A 27 -12.19 1.94 17.22
CA ASN A 27 -11.42 1.03 18.07
C ASN A 27 -11.42 -0.38 17.43
N ASP A 28 -11.93 -1.41 18.12
CA ASP A 28 -12.04 -2.77 17.56
C ASP A 28 -13.47 -3.15 17.17
N GLU A 29 -14.40 -2.20 17.18
CA GLU A 29 -15.80 -2.43 16.80
C GLU A 29 -16.07 -1.97 15.36
N THR A 30 -16.88 -2.75 14.64
CA THR A 30 -17.39 -2.37 13.33
C THR A 30 -18.83 -1.87 13.47
N ILE A 31 -19.04 -0.63 13.07
CA ILE A 31 -20.34 0.06 13.10
C ILE A 31 -20.86 0.12 11.67
N ILE A 32 -22.10 -0.30 11.46
CA ILE A 32 -22.82 -0.02 10.20
C ILE A 32 -23.42 1.38 10.32
N PRO A 33 -22.94 2.37 9.55
CA PRO A 33 -23.38 3.74 9.69
C PRO A 33 -24.84 3.92 9.29
N ARG A 34 -25.54 4.75 10.05
CA ARG A 34 -26.90 5.25 9.76
C ARG A 34 -26.85 6.76 9.60
N GLY A 35 -27.92 7.37 9.16
CA GLY A 35 -27.98 8.82 8.93
C GLY A 35 -27.57 9.68 10.12
N ASP A 36 -27.87 9.22 11.33
CA ASP A 36 -27.55 9.86 12.62
C ASP A 36 -26.15 9.50 13.19
N THR A 37 -25.44 8.59 12.54
CA THR A 37 -24.09 8.18 12.99
C THR A 37 -23.11 9.34 12.81
N ILE A 38 -22.45 9.74 13.90
CA ILE A 38 -21.48 10.85 13.94
C ILE A 38 -20.08 10.31 13.68
N PHE A 39 -19.34 10.92 12.74
CA PHE A 39 -17.93 10.65 12.49
C PHE A 39 -17.06 11.22 13.61
N LYS A 40 -16.14 10.41 14.14
CA LYS A 40 -15.20 10.75 15.22
C LYS A 40 -13.76 10.70 14.75
N ILE A 41 -12.88 11.40 15.46
CA ILE A 41 -11.44 11.29 15.25
C ILE A 41 -11.01 9.84 15.52
N GLY A 42 -10.19 9.29 14.64
CA GLY A 42 -9.71 7.90 14.72
C GLY A 42 -10.63 6.86 14.09
N ASP A 43 -11.77 7.26 13.53
CA ASP A 43 -12.60 6.35 12.74
C ASP A 43 -11.91 5.96 11.44
N HIS A 44 -11.89 4.66 11.15
CA HIS A 44 -11.56 4.14 9.83
C HIS A 44 -12.85 3.87 9.07
N VAL A 45 -13.14 4.72 8.09
CA VAL A 45 -14.40 4.63 7.34
C VAL A 45 -14.18 3.94 6.02
N VAL A 46 -14.98 2.91 5.76
CA VAL A 46 -15.02 2.22 4.46
C VAL A 46 -16.13 2.84 3.63
N PHE A 47 -15.78 3.34 2.47
CA PHE A 47 -16.73 3.92 1.52
C PHE A 47 -16.92 3.00 0.32
N MET A 48 -18.13 2.91 -0.17
CA MET A 48 -18.44 2.45 -1.52
C MET A 48 -18.46 3.66 -2.44
N THR A 49 -17.79 3.58 -3.58
CA THR A 49 -17.72 4.67 -4.56
C THR A 49 -18.22 4.21 -5.90
N THR A 50 -18.85 5.10 -6.65
CA THR A 50 -19.02 4.99 -8.09
C THR A 50 -17.79 5.54 -8.80
N GLU A 51 -17.74 5.44 -10.13
CA GLU A 51 -16.62 5.93 -10.93
C GLU A 51 -16.37 7.43 -10.68
N GLY A 52 -15.14 7.79 -10.28
CA GLY A 52 -14.75 9.18 -9.94
C GLY A 52 -14.97 9.60 -8.50
N GLY A 53 -15.76 8.87 -7.70
CA GLY A 53 -16.05 9.19 -6.30
C GLY A 53 -14.82 9.03 -5.37
N ASP A 54 -13.86 8.23 -5.75
CA ASP A 54 -12.56 8.10 -5.09
C ASP A 54 -11.79 9.42 -5.06
N LYS A 55 -11.77 10.16 -6.17
CA LYS A 55 -11.12 11.48 -6.27
C LYS A 55 -11.80 12.53 -5.40
N GLU A 56 -13.12 12.47 -5.31
CA GLU A 56 -13.89 13.37 -4.45
C GLU A 56 -13.62 13.07 -2.96
N LEU A 57 -13.60 11.80 -2.58
CA LEU A 57 -13.24 11.38 -1.22
C LEU A 57 -11.84 11.84 -0.81
N CYS A 58 -10.88 11.77 -1.71
CA CYS A 58 -9.52 12.22 -1.43
C CYS A 58 -9.46 13.73 -1.18
N LYS A 59 -10.18 14.53 -1.97
CA LYS A 59 -10.31 15.98 -1.74
C LYS A 59 -10.95 16.29 -0.39
N LEU A 60 -11.94 15.48 0.03
CA LEU A 60 -12.64 15.64 1.30
C LEU A 60 -11.79 15.27 2.51
N SER A 61 -11.02 14.23 2.41
CA SER A 61 -10.13 13.78 3.48
C SER A 61 -8.93 14.73 3.66
N GLY A 62 -8.72 15.68 2.72
CA GLY A 62 -7.50 16.49 2.67
C GLY A 62 -6.27 15.65 2.34
N THR A 63 -6.50 14.42 1.88
CA THR A 63 -5.43 13.55 1.41
C THR A 63 -5.24 13.84 -0.06
N ASP A 64 -4.20 14.59 -0.41
CA ASP A 64 -3.76 14.61 -1.79
C ASP A 64 -3.51 13.17 -2.22
N LEU A 65 -4.11 12.77 -3.34
CA LEU A 65 -3.70 11.55 -4.02
C LEU A 65 -2.22 11.72 -4.32
N THR A 66 -1.38 11.18 -3.46
CA THR A 66 0.07 11.23 -3.69
C THR A 66 0.28 10.58 -5.03
N LYS A 67 0.67 11.39 -6.01
CA LYS A 67 0.98 10.87 -7.34
C LYS A 67 2.13 9.90 -7.16
N ILE A 68 1.93 8.66 -7.53
CA ILE A 68 2.99 7.65 -7.53
C ILE A 68 3.53 7.60 -8.94
N ASP A 69 4.80 7.94 -9.10
CA ASP A 69 5.52 7.83 -10.36
C ASP A 69 6.68 6.83 -10.25
N ASN A 70 7.30 6.73 -9.07
CA ASN A 70 8.52 5.96 -8.85
C ASN A 70 8.29 4.86 -7.80
N VAL A 71 8.51 3.62 -8.17
CA VAL A 71 8.27 2.46 -7.32
C VAL A 71 9.55 1.64 -7.17
N MET A 72 9.93 1.34 -5.94
CA MET A 72 11.02 0.41 -5.66
C MET A 72 10.47 -0.91 -5.13
N ILE A 73 10.91 -2.02 -5.72
CA ILE A 73 10.52 -3.37 -5.33
C ILE A 73 11.73 -4.11 -4.76
N MET A 74 11.59 -4.70 -3.59
CA MET A 74 12.59 -5.57 -2.99
C MET A 74 12.19 -7.04 -3.10
N GLY A 75 12.98 -7.82 -3.86
CA GLY A 75 12.79 -9.23 -4.13
C GLY A 75 12.33 -9.51 -5.56
N GLY A 76 13.21 -10.15 -6.34
CA GLY A 76 13.01 -10.48 -7.76
C GLY A 76 12.41 -11.86 -8.03
N GLY A 77 11.86 -12.52 -7.02
CA GLY A 77 11.19 -13.81 -7.18
C GLY A 77 9.91 -13.72 -8.02
N ASN A 78 9.13 -14.81 -8.07
CA ASN A 78 7.95 -14.90 -8.93
C ASN A 78 6.94 -13.75 -8.73
N ILE A 79 6.76 -13.29 -7.48
CA ILE A 79 5.83 -12.18 -7.18
C ILE A 79 6.44 -10.86 -7.65
N GLY A 80 7.67 -10.55 -7.22
CA GLY A 80 8.32 -9.29 -7.58
C GLY A 80 8.43 -9.09 -9.07
N ARG A 81 8.81 -10.15 -9.82
CA ARG A 81 8.85 -10.13 -11.28
C ARG A 81 7.49 -9.80 -11.92
N LYS A 82 6.41 -10.43 -11.45
CA LYS A 82 5.05 -10.18 -11.97
C LYS A 82 4.58 -8.76 -11.62
N VAL A 83 4.87 -8.30 -10.41
CA VAL A 83 4.54 -6.94 -9.95
C VAL A 83 5.33 -5.92 -10.78
N ALA A 84 6.65 -6.08 -10.93
CA ALA A 84 7.48 -5.19 -11.72
C ALA A 84 6.96 -5.08 -13.15
N LYS A 85 6.71 -6.22 -13.82
CA LYS A 85 6.17 -6.25 -15.18
C LYS A 85 4.85 -5.49 -15.32
N LYS A 86 3.93 -5.64 -14.34
CA LYS A 86 2.62 -4.98 -14.41
C LYS A 86 2.69 -3.49 -14.09
N LEU A 87 3.62 -3.09 -13.22
CA LEU A 87 3.76 -1.69 -12.83
C LEU A 87 4.57 -0.87 -13.83
N SER A 88 5.53 -1.48 -14.55
CA SER A 88 6.39 -0.77 -15.49
C SER A 88 5.63 -0.16 -16.69
N ASP A 89 4.40 -0.57 -16.94
CA ASP A 89 3.54 0.05 -17.97
C ASP A 89 3.14 1.49 -17.62
N ASN A 90 3.13 1.85 -16.32
CA ASN A 90 2.61 3.15 -15.85
C ASN A 90 3.54 3.87 -14.87
N PHE A 91 4.57 3.21 -14.35
CA PHE A 91 5.46 3.73 -13.31
C PHE A 91 6.93 3.48 -13.65
N ASN A 92 7.80 4.31 -13.14
CA ASN A 92 9.24 4.04 -13.14
C ASN A 92 9.55 3.00 -12.07
N VAL A 93 9.92 1.80 -12.48
CA VAL A 93 10.12 0.68 -11.55
C VAL A 93 11.59 0.35 -11.40
N LYS A 94 12.05 0.29 -10.14
CA LYS A 94 13.32 -0.31 -9.75
C LYS A 94 13.07 -1.61 -9.01
N ILE A 95 13.86 -2.65 -9.25
CA ILE A 95 13.79 -3.91 -8.52
C ILE A 95 15.16 -4.30 -8.00
N ILE A 96 15.24 -4.60 -6.69
CA ILE A 96 16.47 -5.04 -6.03
C ILE A 96 16.40 -6.56 -5.82
N GLU A 97 17.40 -7.28 -6.31
CA GLU A 97 17.52 -8.73 -6.16
C GLU A 97 18.92 -9.12 -5.71
N LYS A 98 19.01 -9.91 -4.65
CA LYS A 98 20.28 -10.35 -4.05
C LYS A 98 20.94 -11.53 -4.76
N ASN A 99 20.19 -12.29 -5.54
CA ASN A 99 20.74 -13.39 -6.31
C ASN A 99 21.17 -12.89 -7.69
N LYS A 100 22.45 -13.00 -7.99
CA LYS A 100 23.04 -12.48 -9.22
C LYS A 100 22.44 -13.07 -10.50
N SER A 101 22.24 -14.39 -10.54
CA SER A 101 21.65 -15.04 -11.70
C SER A 101 20.18 -14.66 -11.91
N CYS A 102 19.43 -14.49 -10.82
CA CYS A 102 18.06 -14.01 -10.86
C CYS A 102 18.00 -12.55 -11.33
N ALA A 103 18.91 -11.69 -10.86
CA ALA A 103 18.97 -10.30 -11.30
C ALA A 103 19.29 -10.19 -12.80
N GLN A 104 20.18 -11.03 -13.32
CA GLN A 104 20.49 -11.11 -14.76
C GLN A 104 19.27 -11.53 -15.59
N ASP A 105 18.59 -12.62 -15.19
CA ASP A 105 17.35 -13.09 -15.87
C ASP A 105 16.24 -12.02 -15.83
N LEU A 106 16.12 -11.29 -14.72
CA LEU A 106 15.17 -10.17 -14.62
C LEU A 106 15.50 -9.03 -15.58
N ALA A 107 16.76 -8.63 -15.67
CA ALA A 107 17.20 -7.56 -16.57
C ALA A 107 16.93 -7.89 -18.04
N GLU A 108 17.10 -9.17 -18.43
CA GLU A 108 16.80 -9.63 -19.78
C GLU A 108 15.28 -9.64 -20.08
N ARG A 109 14.45 -9.98 -19.07
CA ARG A 109 13.00 -10.15 -19.26
C ARG A 109 12.17 -8.91 -19.01
N LEU A 110 12.73 -7.92 -18.32
CA LEU A 110 12.02 -6.69 -17.91
C LEU A 110 12.80 -5.45 -18.39
N PRO A 111 12.84 -5.18 -19.70
CA PRO A 111 13.63 -4.07 -20.24
C PRO A 111 13.20 -2.70 -19.75
N GLU A 112 11.93 -2.54 -19.34
CA GLU A 112 11.37 -1.29 -18.80
C GLU A 112 11.58 -1.15 -17.29
N THR A 113 12.28 -2.09 -16.64
CA THR A 113 12.53 -2.08 -15.19
C THR A 113 14.01 -1.96 -14.90
N LEU A 114 14.42 -1.02 -14.06
CA LEU A 114 15.81 -0.94 -13.61
C LEU A 114 16.09 -2.04 -12.59
N VAL A 115 16.91 -3.01 -12.95
CA VAL A 115 17.26 -4.14 -12.08
C VAL A 115 18.58 -3.84 -11.37
N ILE A 116 18.56 -3.91 -10.04
CA ILE A 116 19.71 -3.66 -9.17
C ILE A 116 20.11 -4.98 -8.52
N TYR A 117 21.34 -5.41 -8.74
CA TYR A 117 21.93 -6.54 -8.03
C TYR A 117 22.44 -6.08 -6.66
N GLY A 118 21.84 -6.58 -5.60
CA GLY A 118 22.26 -6.24 -4.23
C GLY A 118 21.32 -6.74 -3.16
N ASP A 119 21.75 -6.62 -1.92
CA ASP A 119 20.92 -6.96 -0.76
C ASP A 119 20.08 -5.74 -0.34
N GLY A 120 18.77 -5.78 -0.56
CA GLY A 120 17.85 -4.70 -0.21
C GLY A 120 17.69 -4.46 1.31
N ARG A 121 18.37 -5.21 2.16
CA ARG A 121 18.50 -4.91 3.59
C ARG A 121 19.64 -3.91 3.88
N ASN A 122 20.52 -3.72 2.94
CA ASN A 122 21.61 -2.74 3.07
C ASN A 122 21.06 -1.33 2.85
N VAL A 123 21.03 -0.54 3.91
CA VAL A 123 20.51 0.84 3.89
C VAL A 123 21.37 1.74 3.01
N GLU A 124 22.68 1.53 2.96
CA GLU A 124 23.60 2.30 2.10
C GLU A 124 23.24 2.08 0.61
N LEU A 125 23.01 0.83 0.20
CA LEU A 125 22.56 0.52 -1.15
C LEU A 125 21.23 1.20 -1.47
N LEU A 126 20.28 1.18 -0.54
CA LEU A 126 19.00 1.83 -0.72
C LEU A 126 19.14 3.36 -0.91
N ASP A 127 20.05 3.98 -0.16
CA ASP A 127 20.35 5.41 -0.27
C ASP A 127 21.07 5.73 -1.59
N GLU A 128 22.05 4.93 -2.01
CA GLU A 128 22.73 5.04 -3.31
C GLU A 128 21.74 4.94 -4.48
N GLU A 129 20.73 4.07 -4.37
CA GLU A 129 19.68 3.88 -5.36
C GLU A 129 18.53 4.90 -5.24
N ASN A 130 18.73 5.94 -4.44
CA ASN A 130 17.81 7.05 -4.24
C ASN A 130 16.44 6.61 -3.69
N LEU A 131 16.43 5.79 -2.64
CA LEU A 131 15.19 5.40 -1.96
C LEU A 131 14.34 6.61 -1.60
N ASN A 132 14.94 7.69 -1.09
CA ASN A 132 14.24 8.90 -0.65
C ASN A 132 13.41 9.60 -1.76
N ASN A 133 13.69 9.29 -3.03
CA ASN A 133 12.98 9.84 -4.19
C ASN A 133 11.92 8.87 -4.73
N MET A 134 11.67 7.77 -4.04
CA MET A 134 10.63 6.83 -4.40
C MET A 134 9.31 7.22 -3.73
N ASP A 135 8.20 7.02 -4.43
CA ASP A 135 6.86 7.29 -3.91
C ASP A 135 6.28 6.07 -3.20
N ALA A 136 6.68 4.87 -3.65
CA ALA A 136 6.25 3.61 -3.06
C ALA A 136 7.40 2.61 -2.93
N PHE A 137 7.35 1.80 -1.86
CA PHE A 137 8.26 0.70 -1.61
C PHE A 137 7.49 -0.61 -1.38
N ILE A 138 7.81 -1.65 -2.15
CA ILE A 138 7.13 -2.94 -2.13
C ILE A 138 8.13 -4.02 -1.77
N SER A 139 7.97 -4.67 -0.63
CA SER A 139 8.84 -5.77 -0.19
C SER A 139 8.14 -7.12 -0.30
N VAL A 140 8.65 -7.98 -1.21
CA VAL A 140 8.03 -9.25 -1.60
C VAL A 140 9.05 -10.40 -1.64
N THR A 141 10.00 -10.38 -0.73
CA THR A 141 10.95 -11.49 -0.57
C THR A 141 10.28 -12.71 0.04
N GLY A 142 11.00 -13.83 0.14
CA GLY A 142 10.52 -15.06 0.79
C GLY A 142 10.49 -15.02 2.32
N ASN A 143 10.84 -13.88 2.96
CA ASN A 143 10.94 -13.76 4.41
C ASN A 143 10.08 -12.58 4.92
N SER A 144 9.07 -12.89 5.73
CA SER A 144 8.09 -11.92 6.23
C SER A 144 8.73 -10.84 7.09
N GLU A 145 9.66 -11.22 7.97
CA GLU A 145 10.37 -10.31 8.88
C GLU A 145 11.21 -9.30 8.09
N THR A 146 11.94 -9.80 7.10
CA THR A 146 12.70 -8.95 6.18
C THR A 146 11.78 -7.96 5.46
N ASN A 147 10.62 -8.42 4.97
CA ASN A 147 9.67 -7.56 4.27
C ASN A 147 9.13 -6.46 5.17
N ILE A 148 8.78 -6.80 6.41
CA ILE A 148 8.29 -5.85 7.41
C ILE A 148 9.39 -4.83 7.74
N MET A 149 10.59 -5.29 8.10
CA MET A 149 11.69 -4.40 8.51
C MET A 149 12.11 -3.47 7.38
N SER A 150 12.20 -3.95 6.15
CA SER A 150 12.56 -3.10 5.01
C SER A 150 11.49 -2.05 4.72
N CYS A 151 10.20 -2.37 4.87
CA CYS A 151 9.13 -1.38 4.76
C CYS A 151 9.20 -0.32 5.87
N LEU A 152 9.56 -0.70 7.11
CA LEU A 152 9.75 0.26 8.20
C LEU A 152 10.95 1.18 7.94
N VAL A 153 12.05 0.66 7.41
CA VAL A 153 13.18 1.48 6.95
C VAL A 153 12.75 2.45 5.86
N ALA A 154 12.03 1.98 4.85
CA ALA A 154 11.51 2.85 3.80
C ALA A 154 10.59 3.95 4.37
N LYS A 155 9.72 3.60 5.31
CA LYS A 155 8.85 4.54 5.99
C LYS A 155 9.62 5.59 6.78
N SER A 156 10.66 5.19 7.50
CA SER A 156 11.54 6.12 8.25
C SER A 156 12.31 7.09 7.34
N LYS A 157 12.50 6.73 6.08
CA LYS A 157 13.10 7.57 5.03
C LYS A 157 12.07 8.47 4.31
N GLY A 158 10.81 8.47 4.74
CA GLY A 158 9.77 9.34 4.22
C GLY A 158 8.96 8.77 3.06
N ILE A 159 9.08 7.48 2.74
CA ILE A 159 8.26 6.86 1.69
C ILE A 159 6.79 6.86 2.10
N ASN A 160 5.96 7.43 1.25
CA ASN A 160 4.53 7.62 1.52
C ASN A 160 3.73 6.30 1.51
N LYS A 161 4.09 5.37 0.60
CA LYS A 161 3.36 4.11 0.45
C LYS A 161 4.29 2.92 0.60
N THR A 162 4.03 2.10 1.61
CA THR A 162 4.79 0.86 1.86
C THR A 162 3.88 -0.36 1.80
N ILE A 163 4.34 -1.41 1.10
CA ILE A 163 3.58 -2.66 0.92
C ILE A 163 4.48 -3.84 1.28
N ALA A 164 4.09 -4.64 2.27
CA ALA A 164 4.84 -5.82 2.68
C ALA A 164 4.06 -7.12 2.45
N LEU A 165 4.73 -8.12 1.87
CA LEU A 165 4.22 -9.48 1.80
C LEU A 165 4.52 -10.19 3.12
N VAL A 166 3.47 -10.66 3.81
CA VAL A 166 3.57 -11.30 5.13
C VAL A 166 2.79 -12.62 5.11
N ASP A 167 3.49 -13.74 5.02
CA ASP A 167 2.86 -15.07 4.96
C ASP A 167 2.48 -15.61 6.35
N ASN A 168 3.18 -15.18 7.41
CA ASN A 168 2.89 -15.55 8.79
C ASN A 168 1.76 -14.69 9.38
N MET A 169 0.68 -15.34 9.84
CA MET A 169 -0.50 -14.64 10.38
C MET A 169 -0.24 -13.89 11.69
N ASP A 170 0.68 -14.38 12.52
CA ASP A 170 1.03 -13.71 13.78
C ASP A 170 1.75 -12.38 13.49
N TYR A 171 2.70 -12.41 12.56
CA TYR A 171 3.37 -11.19 12.09
C TYR A 171 2.42 -10.26 11.35
N TYR A 172 1.45 -10.80 10.59
CA TYR A 172 0.45 -9.98 9.92
C TYR A 172 -0.34 -9.13 10.92
N LYS A 173 -0.87 -9.73 11.99
CA LYS A 173 -1.60 -9.02 13.04
C LYS A 173 -0.74 -7.98 13.76
N LEU A 174 0.49 -8.35 14.13
CA LEU A 174 1.42 -7.44 14.79
C LEU A 174 1.77 -6.26 13.87
N SER A 175 2.01 -6.51 12.60
CA SER A 175 2.45 -5.50 11.64
C SER A 175 1.39 -4.46 11.29
N GLN A 176 0.10 -4.76 11.51
CA GLN A 176 -0.98 -3.78 11.34
C GLN A 176 -0.85 -2.57 12.28
N SER A 177 -0.19 -2.73 13.43
CA SER A 177 -0.01 -1.67 14.45
C SER A 177 1.28 -0.87 14.30
N ILE A 178 2.22 -1.31 13.43
CA ILE A 178 3.56 -0.69 13.36
C ILE A 178 3.72 0.33 12.22
N GLY A 179 2.66 0.70 11.51
CA GLY A 179 2.69 1.80 10.56
C GLY A 179 3.04 1.45 9.10
N ILE A 180 3.02 0.18 8.72
CA ILE A 180 3.07 -0.22 7.30
C ILE A 180 1.71 0.04 6.67
N ASP A 181 1.68 0.67 5.50
CA ASP A 181 0.42 1.11 4.89
C ASP A 181 -0.43 -0.03 4.35
N THR A 182 0.22 -1.08 3.82
CA THR A 182 -0.49 -2.23 3.27
C THR A 182 0.27 -3.52 3.55
N LEU A 183 -0.45 -4.49 4.11
CA LEU A 183 0.06 -5.85 4.33
C LEU A 183 -0.68 -6.81 3.40
N ILE A 184 0.06 -7.63 2.69
CA ILE A 184 -0.48 -8.65 1.79
C ILE A 184 -0.20 -10.03 2.37
N ASN A 185 -1.25 -10.83 2.57
CA ASN A 185 -1.13 -12.22 2.95
C ASN A 185 -1.77 -13.11 1.86
N LYS A 186 -0.97 -14.00 1.27
CA LYS A 186 -1.42 -14.86 0.16
C LYS A 186 -2.58 -15.77 0.57
N LYS A 187 -2.57 -16.28 1.80
CA LYS A 187 -3.61 -17.20 2.31
C LYS A 187 -4.95 -16.48 2.46
N LEU A 188 -4.93 -15.24 2.99
CA LEU A 188 -6.13 -14.42 3.12
C LEU A 188 -6.69 -14.03 1.76
N LEU A 189 -5.83 -13.64 0.80
CA LEU A 189 -6.26 -13.32 -0.55
C LEU A 189 -6.90 -14.53 -1.24
N ALA A 190 -6.28 -15.71 -1.12
CA ALA A 190 -6.84 -16.92 -1.69
C ALA A 190 -8.20 -17.27 -1.05
N ALA A 191 -8.34 -17.16 0.27
CA ALA A 191 -9.60 -17.41 0.97
C ALA A 191 -10.71 -16.45 0.50
N ASN A 192 -10.41 -15.16 0.35
CA ASN A 192 -11.38 -14.15 -0.13
C ASN A 192 -11.78 -14.34 -1.61
N SER A 193 -10.98 -15.05 -2.40
CA SER A 193 -11.28 -15.31 -3.81
C SER A 193 -12.19 -16.55 -4.02
N ILE A 194 -12.47 -17.31 -2.97
CA ILE A 194 -13.28 -18.54 -3.00
C ILE A 194 -14.74 -18.24 -2.57
N VAL A 195 -14.97 -17.09 -1.99
CA VAL A 195 -16.28 -16.54 -1.61
C VAL A 195 -16.75 -15.58 -2.70
#